data_3cbc7dc238d06f55e563e31ea19c5172
#
_entry.id   3cbc7dc238d06f55e563e31ea19c5172
#
_cell.length_a   1.000
_cell.length_b   1.000
_cell.length_c   1.000
_cell.angle_alpha   90.00
_cell.angle_beta   90.00
_cell.angle_gamma   90.00
#
_symmetry.space_group_name_H-M   'P 1'
#
loop_
_entity.id
_entity.type
_entity.pdbx_description
1 polymer ?
#
loop_
_entity_poly.entity_id
_entity_poly.type
_entity_poly.pdbx_seq_one_letter_code
_entity_poly.pdbx_strand_id
1 'polypeptide(L)'
;MITRYIMAIPDVPGHRLYPDSAYRLYACLLEQLPPEYSQVLHASGGRWIRQFLKYDKDTSEYRWHLSILTDAGAEMLMPVLDGLHDVQIEHWSFPIVQKEAQQVSLEFLLRQSTDTTRTNIVFLTPTAFRQSGRYTIFPQERLILQSLISRWNEVFPECPLEDPDAFEALLTGLHIVDYHLKTTRFSLKGI
;
A
#
# COMPACT_ATOMS: atom_id res chain seq x y z
N MET A 1 -3.79 12.03 8.67
CA MET A 1 -3.95 12.28 7.20
C MET A 1 -3.12 11.28 6.43
N ILE A 2 -3.57 10.82 5.25
CA ILE A 2 -2.79 9.91 4.39
C ILE A 2 -2.09 10.74 3.31
N THR A 3 -0.78 10.56 3.16
CA THR A 3 -0.02 11.15 2.05
C THR A 3 0.37 10.05 1.05
N ARG A 4 0.02 10.23 -0.21
CA ARG A 4 0.29 9.26 -1.28
C ARG A 4 1.26 9.86 -2.28
N TYR A 5 2.30 9.11 -2.62
CA TYR A 5 3.20 9.39 -3.73
C TYR A 5 3.01 8.35 -4.83
N ILE A 6 3.04 8.82 -6.07
CA ILE A 6 3.16 7.98 -7.26
C ILE A 6 4.39 8.47 -8.01
N MET A 7 5.38 7.60 -8.13
CA MET A 7 6.66 7.91 -8.76
C MET A 7 6.82 7.08 -10.02
N ALA A 8 7.07 7.75 -11.15
CA ALA A 8 7.29 7.09 -12.42
C ALA A 8 8.78 6.78 -12.61
N ILE A 9 9.07 5.52 -12.92
CA ILE A 9 10.39 4.98 -13.19
C ILE A 9 10.35 4.40 -14.62
N PRO A 10 11.13 4.91 -15.57
CA PRO A 10 11.16 4.39 -16.93
C PRO A 10 11.58 2.92 -16.98
N ASP A 11 11.11 2.20 -17.97
CA ASP A 11 11.64 0.87 -18.26
C ASP A 11 13.06 1.01 -18.84
N VAL A 12 14.02 0.44 -18.15
CA VAL A 12 15.43 0.47 -18.56
C VAL A 12 15.75 -0.82 -19.32
N PRO A 13 16.13 -0.78 -20.60
CA PRO A 13 16.45 -1.98 -21.37
C PRO A 13 17.46 -2.88 -20.66
N GLY A 14 17.14 -4.15 -20.55
CA GLY A 14 17.99 -5.15 -19.86
C GLY A 14 17.84 -5.19 -18.32
N HIS A 15 17.10 -4.27 -17.71
CA HIS A 15 16.97 -4.15 -16.25
C HIS A 15 15.51 -4.03 -15.81
N ARG A 16 14.78 -5.12 -15.93
CA ARG A 16 13.37 -5.17 -15.60
C ARG A 16 13.14 -5.16 -14.10
N LEU A 17 12.26 -4.27 -13.64
CA LEU A 17 11.72 -4.30 -12.30
C LEU A 17 10.51 -5.27 -12.23
N TYR A 18 10.37 -5.92 -11.09
CA TYR A 18 9.27 -6.84 -10.80
C TYR A 18 8.47 -6.31 -9.60
N PRO A 19 7.27 -6.80 -9.35
CA PRO A 19 6.49 -6.37 -8.18
C PRO A 19 7.22 -6.51 -6.84
N ASP A 20 8.10 -7.50 -6.69
CA ASP A 20 8.95 -7.71 -5.52
C ASP A 20 10.12 -6.70 -5.43
N SER A 21 10.47 -6.03 -6.52
CA SER A 21 11.44 -4.92 -6.50
C SER A 21 10.98 -3.75 -5.62
N ALA A 22 9.67 -3.64 -5.34
CA ALA A 22 9.15 -2.66 -4.38
C ALA A 22 9.83 -2.75 -3.01
N TYR A 23 10.20 -3.94 -2.56
CA TYR A 23 10.93 -4.11 -1.30
C TYR A 23 12.33 -3.46 -1.36
N ARG A 24 13.03 -3.60 -2.49
CA ARG A 24 14.37 -3.01 -2.69
C ARG A 24 14.27 -1.48 -2.81
N LEU A 25 13.26 -0.97 -3.54
CA LEU A 25 12.99 0.47 -3.61
C LEU A 25 12.76 1.07 -2.22
N TYR A 26 12.02 0.38 -1.38
CA TYR A 26 11.80 0.80 0.00
C TYR A 26 13.09 0.76 0.84
N ALA A 27 13.91 -0.26 0.67
CA ALA A 27 15.21 -0.32 1.35
C ALA A 27 16.09 0.88 0.97
N CYS A 28 16.18 1.20 -0.32
CA CYS A 28 16.91 2.38 -0.81
C CYS A 28 16.36 3.69 -0.22
N LEU A 29 15.05 3.82 -0.05
CA LEU A 29 14.47 4.98 0.62
C LEU A 29 14.88 5.05 2.08
N LEU A 30 14.87 3.92 2.80
CA LEU A 30 15.29 3.88 4.21
C LEU A 30 16.76 4.24 4.40
N GLU A 31 17.62 3.88 3.46
CA GLU A 31 19.05 4.22 3.48
C GLU A 31 19.32 5.73 3.34
N GLN A 32 18.36 6.48 2.77
CA GLN A 32 18.47 7.94 2.64
C GLN A 32 17.93 8.70 3.86
N LEU A 33 17.30 7.99 4.79
CA LEU A 33 16.78 8.58 6.01
C LEU A 33 17.89 8.71 7.08
N PRO A 34 17.81 9.72 7.94
CA PRO A 34 18.58 9.75 9.17
C PRO A 34 18.39 8.44 9.96
N PRO A 35 19.46 7.90 10.59
CA PRO A 35 19.40 6.61 11.27
C PRO A 35 18.28 6.49 12.33
N GLU A 36 17.99 7.58 13.04
CA GLU A 36 16.92 7.66 14.01
C GLU A 36 15.54 7.44 13.38
N TYR A 37 15.30 7.94 12.18
CA TYR A 37 14.03 7.76 11.47
C TYR A 37 13.87 6.33 10.95
N SER A 38 14.94 5.75 10.44
CA SER A 38 14.96 4.34 10.03
C SER A 38 14.63 3.42 11.20
N GLN A 39 15.16 3.68 12.40
CA GLN A 39 14.85 2.92 13.61
C GLN A 39 13.37 3.03 14.01
N VAL A 40 12.80 4.22 13.99
CA VAL A 40 11.37 4.45 14.29
C VAL A 40 10.49 3.68 13.30
N LEU A 41 10.79 3.73 12.02
CA LEU A 41 10.05 3.00 10.99
C LEU A 41 10.16 1.48 11.15
N HIS A 42 11.33 0.97 11.50
CA HIS A 42 11.50 -0.45 11.83
C HIS A 42 10.70 -0.85 13.07
N ALA A 43 10.75 -0.05 14.13
CA ALA A 43 9.99 -0.30 15.37
C ALA A 43 8.47 -0.27 15.14
N SER A 44 7.99 0.52 14.20
CA SER A 44 6.57 0.56 13.81
C SER A 44 6.09 -0.73 13.12
N GLY A 45 7.00 -1.65 12.79
CA GLY A 45 6.67 -2.88 12.05
C GLY A 45 6.16 -2.59 10.64
N GLY A 46 6.53 -1.46 10.04
CA GLY A 46 6.09 -1.02 8.72
C GLY A 46 4.61 -0.61 8.65
N ARG A 47 3.96 -0.37 9.80
CA ARG A 47 2.53 0.00 9.84
C ARG A 47 2.23 1.36 9.22
N TRP A 48 3.21 2.28 9.26
CA TRP A 48 3.05 3.65 8.77
C TRP A 48 3.11 3.79 7.26
N ILE A 49 3.58 2.76 6.54
CA ILE A 49 3.82 2.83 5.11
C ILE A 49 3.19 1.63 4.41
N ARG A 50 2.63 1.89 3.26
CA ARG A 50 2.19 0.87 2.30
C ARG A 50 2.75 1.21 0.94
N GLN A 51 3.22 0.21 0.23
CA GLN A 51 3.78 0.42 -1.09
C GLN A 51 3.57 -0.77 -2.02
N PHE A 52 3.57 -0.48 -3.30
CA PHE A 52 3.63 -1.48 -4.35
C PHE A 52 4.21 -0.88 -5.63
N LEU A 53 4.70 -1.75 -6.50
CA LEU A 53 5.19 -1.41 -7.82
C LEU A 53 4.29 -2.04 -8.88
N LYS A 54 3.87 -1.27 -9.85
CA LYS A 54 3.05 -1.71 -10.98
C LYS A 54 3.68 -1.25 -12.27
N TYR A 55 3.72 -2.12 -13.28
CA TYR A 55 4.06 -1.72 -14.63
C TYR A 55 2.83 -1.14 -15.34
N ASP A 56 2.97 0.03 -15.87
CA ASP A 56 1.98 0.71 -16.69
C ASP A 56 2.32 0.47 -18.17
N LYS A 57 1.46 -0.27 -18.87
CA LYS A 57 1.68 -0.63 -20.27
C LYS A 57 1.46 0.53 -21.23
N ASP A 58 0.61 1.48 -20.84
CA ASP A 58 0.25 2.61 -21.72
C ASP A 58 1.38 3.63 -21.80
N THR A 59 2.11 3.83 -20.70
CA THR A 59 3.27 4.72 -20.63
C THR A 59 4.62 4.00 -20.75
N SER A 60 4.62 2.67 -20.70
CA SER A 60 5.83 1.84 -20.64
C SER A 60 6.75 2.21 -19.48
N GLU A 61 6.17 2.46 -18.31
CA GLU A 61 6.85 2.86 -17.09
C GLU A 61 6.42 2.00 -15.91
N TYR A 62 7.29 1.95 -14.90
CA TYR A 62 6.91 1.44 -13.59
C TYR A 62 6.35 2.57 -12.75
N ARG A 63 5.22 2.35 -12.10
CA ARG A 63 4.60 3.25 -11.13
C ARG A 63 4.85 2.71 -9.72
N TRP A 64 5.73 3.36 -8.98
CA TRP A 64 5.96 3.06 -7.58
C TRP A 64 4.98 3.87 -6.73
N HIS A 65 4.01 3.18 -6.14
CA HIS A 65 3.01 3.75 -5.25
C HIS A 65 3.49 3.61 -3.80
N LEU A 66 3.51 4.71 -3.08
CA LEU A 66 3.86 4.76 -1.67
C LEU A 66 2.81 5.58 -0.92
N SER A 67 2.21 5.00 0.11
CA SER A 67 1.23 5.67 0.98
C SER A 67 1.78 5.73 2.40
N ILE A 68 1.86 6.94 2.94
CA ILE A 68 2.25 7.23 4.31
C ILE A 68 0.96 7.44 5.08
N LEU A 69 0.74 6.63 6.12
CA LEU A 69 -0.54 6.50 6.81
C LEU A 69 -0.64 7.34 8.08
N THR A 70 0.44 8.02 8.49
CA THR A 70 0.49 8.82 9.72
C THR A 70 1.16 10.18 9.45
N ASP A 71 0.78 11.20 10.22
CA ASP A 71 1.38 12.52 10.11
C ASP A 71 2.86 12.49 10.51
N ALA A 72 3.21 11.75 11.57
CA ALA A 72 4.62 11.57 11.97
C ALA A 72 5.46 10.90 10.86
N GLY A 73 4.91 9.91 10.17
CA GLY A 73 5.57 9.31 9.01
C GLY A 73 5.71 10.29 7.84
N ALA A 74 4.72 11.16 7.64
CA ALA A 74 4.77 12.18 6.60
C ALA A 74 5.86 13.23 6.89
N GLU A 75 5.96 13.73 8.10
CA GLU A 75 7.01 14.67 8.52
C GLU A 75 8.43 14.12 8.28
N MET A 76 8.63 12.81 8.51
CA MET A 76 9.92 12.16 8.30
C MET A 76 10.24 11.90 6.82
N LEU A 77 9.25 11.44 6.06
CA LEU A 77 9.47 10.88 4.73
C LEU A 77 9.32 11.87 3.59
N MET A 78 8.41 12.85 3.72
CA MET A 78 8.14 13.80 2.64
C MET A 78 9.40 14.56 2.19
N PRO A 79 10.25 15.10 3.08
CA PRO A 79 11.45 15.81 2.65
C PRO A 79 12.40 14.94 1.82
N VAL A 80 12.52 13.66 2.17
CA VAL A 80 13.36 12.70 1.43
C VAL A 80 12.71 12.34 0.10
N LEU A 81 11.40 12.06 0.09
CA LEU A 81 10.67 11.71 -1.14
C LEU A 81 10.64 12.88 -2.14
N ASP A 82 10.51 14.09 -1.66
CA ASP A 82 10.55 15.29 -2.52
C ASP A 82 11.93 15.49 -3.15
N GLY A 83 12.99 15.20 -2.39
CA GLY A 83 14.39 15.25 -2.87
C GLY A 83 14.83 14.02 -3.66
N LEU A 84 14.04 12.94 -3.72
CA LEU A 84 14.44 11.69 -4.36
C LEU A 84 14.39 11.81 -5.89
N HIS A 85 15.52 11.74 -6.58
CA HIS A 85 15.61 11.86 -8.03
C HIS A 85 15.88 10.52 -8.73
N ASP A 86 16.46 9.58 -8.03
CA ASP A 86 16.73 8.23 -8.49
C ASP A 86 16.69 7.23 -7.34
N VAL A 87 16.61 5.96 -7.67
CA VAL A 87 16.73 4.85 -6.73
C VAL A 87 17.77 3.86 -7.25
N GLN A 88 18.63 3.38 -6.35
CA GLN A 88 19.67 2.44 -6.70
C GLN A 88 19.26 1.03 -6.28
N ILE A 89 19.29 0.09 -7.23
CA ILE A 89 19.07 -1.33 -6.95
C ILE A 89 20.31 -2.07 -7.45
N GLU A 90 21.07 -2.65 -6.52
CA GLU A 90 22.36 -3.28 -6.80
C GLU A 90 23.36 -2.27 -7.40
N HIS A 91 23.70 -2.41 -8.68
CA HIS A 91 24.64 -1.52 -9.38
C HIS A 91 23.91 -0.59 -10.38
N TRP A 92 22.58 -0.56 -10.37
CA TRP A 92 21.79 0.18 -11.35
C TRP A 92 21.02 1.32 -10.71
N SER A 93 21.12 2.49 -11.33
CA SER A 93 20.34 3.67 -10.99
C SER A 93 19.10 3.73 -11.88
N PHE A 94 17.95 3.88 -11.25
CA PHE A 94 16.65 4.04 -11.90
C PHE A 94 16.15 5.46 -11.64
N PRO A 95 16.12 6.33 -12.66
CA PRO A 95 15.67 7.70 -12.47
C PRO A 95 14.17 7.76 -12.18
N ILE A 96 13.78 8.71 -11.33
CA ILE A 96 12.38 9.06 -11.11
C ILE A 96 12.08 10.26 -11.98
N VAL A 97 11.30 10.04 -13.04
CA VAL A 97 11.03 11.06 -14.07
C VAL A 97 9.80 11.91 -13.76
N GLN A 98 8.91 11.41 -12.91
CA GLN A 98 7.72 12.12 -12.48
C GLN A 98 7.38 11.73 -11.04
N LYS A 99 6.93 12.71 -10.25
CA LYS A 99 6.38 12.50 -8.91
C LYS A 99 5.03 13.22 -8.80
N GLU A 100 4.06 12.51 -8.30
CA GLU A 100 2.76 13.06 -7.93
C GLU A 100 2.54 12.82 -6.45
N ALA A 101 2.19 13.86 -5.70
CA ALA A 101 1.84 13.76 -4.30
C ALA A 101 0.37 14.18 -4.08
N GLN A 102 -0.35 13.41 -3.30
CA GLN A 102 -1.74 13.66 -2.95
C GLN A 102 -1.95 13.46 -1.45
N GLN A 103 -2.63 14.40 -0.82
CA GLN A 103 -3.09 14.24 0.56
C GLN A 103 -4.56 13.84 0.59
N VAL A 104 -4.88 12.84 1.43
CA VAL A 104 -6.22 12.31 1.62
C VAL A 104 -6.59 12.43 3.08
N SER A 105 -7.54 13.31 3.38
CA SER A 105 -8.07 13.50 4.74
C SER A 105 -9.22 12.55 5.04
N LEU A 106 -9.51 12.35 6.33
CA LEU A 106 -10.72 11.64 6.78
C LEU A 106 -11.98 12.27 6.18
N GLU A 107 -12.08 13.60 6.22
CA GLU A 107 -13.23 14.34 5.67
C GLU A 107 -13.40 14.09 4.17
N PHE A 108 -12.31 14.06 3.41
CA PHE A 108 -12.36 13.71 1.98
C PHE A 108 -12.92 12.30 1.78
N LEU A 109 -12.46 11.30 2.56
CA LEU A 109 -12.95 9.93 2.45
C LEU A 109 -14.43 9.82 2.81
N LEU A 110 -14.87 10.49 3.87
CA LEU A 110 -16.28 10.49 4.29
C LEU A 110 -17.19 11.14 3.23
N ARG A 111 -16.72 12.22 2.58
CA ARG A 111 -17.45 12.86 1.48
C ARG A 111 -17.55 11.98 0.21
N GLN A 112 -16.60 11.07 0.02
CA GLN A 112 -16.63 10.09 -1.09
C GLN A 112 -17.52 8.87 -0.78
N SER A 113 -17.99 8.75 0.46
CA SER A 113 -18.92 7.69 0.84
C SER A 113 -20.22 7.85 0.06
N THR A 114 -20.62 6.76 -0.60
CA THR A 114 -21.85 6.73 -1.38
C THR A 114 -22.73 5.58 -0.88
N ASP A 115 -24.03 5.79 -0.90
CA ASP A 115 -25.00 4.73 -0.62
C ASP A 115 -25.09 3.83 -1.86
N THR A 116 -24.23 2.84 -1.94
CA THR A 116 -24.18 1.91 -3.06
C THR A 116 -24.43 0.48 -2.59
N THR A 117 -25.24 -0.24 -3.34
CA THR A 117 -25.54 -1.66 -3.10
C THR A 117 -24.53 -2.61 -3.75
N ARG A 118 -23.62 -2.09 -4.58
CA ARG A 118 -22.62 -2.90 -5.25
C ARG A 118 -21.30 -2.13 -5.37
N THR A 119 -20.20 -2.76 -4.98
CA THR A 119 -18.85 -2.20 -5.11
C THR A 119 -17.89 -3.23 -5.68
N ASN A 120 -16.84 -2.75 -6.38
CA ASN A 120 -15.77 -3.59 -6.88
C ASN A 120 -14.54 -3.40 -6.00
N ILE A 121 -13.97 -4.50 -5.52
CA ILE A 121 -12.70 -4.53 -4.80
C ILE A 121 -11.65 -5.14 -5.71
N VAL A 122 -10.58 -4.38 -5.97
CA VAL A 122 -9.46 -4.85 -6.80
C VAL A 122 -8.22 -5.00 -5.92
N PHE A 123 -7.70 -6.21 -5.83
CA PHE A 123 -6.42 -6.46 -5.19
C PHE A 123 -5.29 -6.16 -6.18
N LEU A 124 -4.56 -5.07 -5.95
CA LEU A 124 -3.49 -4.61 -6.84
C LEU A 124 -2.20 -5.41 -6.70
N THR A 125 -2.07 -6.15 -5.60
CA THR A 125 -0.92 -7.00 -5.31
C THR A 125 -1.39 -8.40 -4.92
N PRO A 126 -0.52 -9.42 -4.99
CA PRO A 126 -0.82 -10.74 -4.44
C PRO A 126 -1.24 -10.61 -2.98
N THR A 127 -2.44 -11.08 -2.66
CA THR A 127 -3.04 -10.90 -1.34
C THR A 127 -3.36 -12.26 -0.73
N ALA A 128 -2.99 -12.42 0.53
CA ALA A 128 -3.40 -13.53 1.36
C ALA A 128 -3.80 -13.01 2.74
N PHE A 129 -4.80 -13.63 3.32
CA PHE A 129 -5.24 -13.32 4.68
C PHE A 129 -4.64 -14.34 5.66
N ARG A 130 -4.39 -13.92 6.89
CA ARG A 130 -3.93 -14.82 7.94
C ARG A 130 -5.06 -15.09 8.92
N GLN A 131 -5.44 -16.36 9.07
CA GLN A 131 -6.47 -16.81 9.99
C GLN A 131 -5.96 -18.01 10.78
N SER A 132 -6.01 -17.94 12.10
CA SER A 132 -5.57 -19.02 13.01
C SER A 132 -4.18 -19.58 12.65
N GLY A 133 -3.23 -18.69 12.32
CA GLY A 133 -1.86 -19.05 11.98
C GLY A 133 -1.64 -19.58 10.56
N ARG A 134 -2.69 -19.74 9.76
CA ARG A 134 -2.63 -20.22 8.38
C ARG A 134 -2.94 -19.11 7.38
N TYR A 135 -2.40 -19.24 6.16
CA TYR A 135 -2.72 -18.34 5.07
C TYR A 135 -3.94 -18.83 4.29
N THR A 136 -4.89 -17.93 4.08
CA THR A 136 -6.08 -18.12 3.24
C THR A 136 -5.92 -17.24 2.01
N ILE A 137 -5.89 -17.85 0.83
CA ILE A 137 -5.72 -17.13 -0.45
C ILE A 137 -7.05 -16.77 -1.12
N PHE A 138 -8.14 -17.45 -0.75
CA PHE A 138 -9.46 -17.11 -1.24
C PHE A 138 -10.02 -15.91 -0.47
N PRO A 139 -10.61 -14.93 -1.18
CA PRO A 139 -11.30 -13.83 -0.53
C PRO A 139 -12.50 -14.34 0.25
N GLN A 140 -12.62 -13.87 1.49
CA GLN A 140 -13.77 -14.12 2.35
C GLN A 140 -14.25 -12.76 2.88
N GLU A 141 -15.55 -12.52 2.85
CA GLU A 141 -16.16 -11.25 3.25
C GLU A 141 -15.69 -10.80 4.63
N ARG A 142 -15.72 -11.71 5.62
CA ARG A 142 -15.27 -11.44 6.98
C ARG A 142 -13.81 -10.99 7.03
N LEU A 143 -12.92 -11.69 6.35
CA LEU A 143 -11.48 -11.37 6.38
C LEU A 143 -11.17 -10.04 5.68
N ILE A 144 -11.87 -9.75 4.58
CA ILE A 144 -11.77 -8.48 3.88
C ILE A 144 -12.24 -7.36 4.79
N LEU A 145 -13.45 -7.47 5.35
CA LEU A 145 -14.04 -6.44 6.20
C LEU A 145 -13.20 -6.20 7.47
N GLN A 146 -12.78 -7.26 8.16
CA GLN A 146 -11.90 -7.15 9.32
C GLN A 146 -10.59 -6.45 8.99
N SER A 147 -9.98 -6.78 7.84
CA SER A 147 -8.73 -6.15 7.40
C SER A 147 -8.92 -4.66 7.12
N LEU A 148 -10.02 -4.28 6.46
CA LEU A 148 -10.33 -2.88 6.16
C LEU A 148 -10.58 -2.08 7.44
N ILE A 149 -11.42 -2.58 8.36
CA ILE A 149 -11.72 -1.94 9.64
C ILE A 149 -10.47 -1.80 10.50
N SER A 150 -9.66 -2.86 10.61
CA SER A 150 -8.40 -2.79 11.34
C SER A 150 -7.48 -1.70 10.80
N ARG A 151 -7.41 -1.54 9.48
CA ARG A 151 -6.61 -0.49 8.84
C ARG A 151 -7.21 0.89 9.02
N TRP A 152 -8.53 1.00 8.94
CA TRP A 152 -9.22 2.25 9.22
C TRP A 152 -8.92 2.74 10.64
N ASN A 153 -9.10 1.88 11.64
CA ASN A 153 -8.86 2.23 13.05
C ASN A 153 -7.38 2.57 13.34
N GLU A 154 -6.46 1.95 12.60
CA GLU A 154 -5.02 2.25 12.70
C GLU A 154 -4.69 3.65 12.13
N VAL A 155 -5.37 4.06 11.07
CA VAL A 155 -5.10 5.32 10.35
C VAL A 155 -5.91 6.49 10.91
N PHE A 156 -7.12 6.22 11.37
CA PHE A 156 -8.06 7.22 11.89
C PHE A 156 -8.54 6.87 13.31
N PRO A 157 -7.63 6.90 14.29
CA PRO A 157 -8.00 6.57 15.69
C PRO A 157 -9.02 7.54 16.29
N GLU A 158 -9.19 8.73 15.70
CA GLU A 158 -10.20 9.72 16.09
C GLU A 158 -11.63 9.35 15.63
N CYS A 159 -11.76 8.39 14.71
CA CYS A 159 -13.04 7.93 14.17
C CYS A 159 -13.05 6.39 14.05
N PRO A 160 -12.92 5.65 15.16
CA PRO A 160 -12.80 4.21 15.11
C PRO A 160 -14.12 3.53 14.75
N LEU A 161 -14.02 2.39 14.08
CA LEU A 161 -15.13 1.49 13.74
C LEU A 161 -15.06 0.27 14.68
N GLU A 162 -15.63 0.39 15.87
CA GLU A 162 -15.49 -0.62 16.94
C GLU A 162 -16.81 -1.26 17.37
N ASP A 163 -17.93 -0.94 16.71
CA ASP A 163 -19.24 -1.50 17.02
C ASP A 163 -19.35 -2.95 16.49
N PRO A 164 -19.39 -3.97 17.38
CA PRO A 164 -19.49 -5.37 16.95
C PRO A 164 -20.82 -5.70 16.29
N ASP A 165 -21.91 -5.07 16.72
CA ASP A 165 -23.25 -5.34 16.18
C ASP A 165 -23.37 -4.75 14.76
N ALA A 166 -22.81 -3.57 14.54
CA ALA A 166 -22.69 -2.98 13.22
C ALA A 166 -21.79 -3.82 12.30
N PHE A 167 -20.71 -4.38 12.81
CA PHE A 167 -19.85 -5.30 12.04
C PHE A 167 -20.60 -6.55 11.58
N GLU A 168 -21.33 -7.23 12.48
CA GLU A 168 -22.08 -8.43 12.13
C GLU A 168 -23.28 -8.12 11.21
N ALA A 169 -23.92 -6.97 11.38
CA ALA A 169 -24.97 -6.50 10.48
C ALA A 169 -24.43 -6.26 9.06
N LEU A 170 -23.30 -5.57 8.93
CA LEU A 170 -22.62 -5.37 7.64
C LEU A 170 -22.22 -6.70 7.00
N LEU A 171 -21.67 -7.62 7.78
CA LEU A 171 -21.25 -8.93 7.29
C LEU A 171 -22.43 -9.77 6.80
N THR A 172 -23.57 -9.69 7.46
CA THR A 172 -24.80 -10.40 7.06
C THR A 172 -25.32 -9.91 5.70
N GLY A 173 -25.14 -8.60 5.41
CA GLY A 173 -25.55 -8.00 4.14
C GLY A 173 -24.49 -8.05 3.04
N LEU A 174 -23.24 -8.42 3.36
CA LEU A 174 -22.12 -8.41 2.42
C LEU A 174 -21.95 -9.77 1.76
N HIS A 175 -22.07 -9.83 0.45
CA HIS A 175 -21.87 -11.06 -0.31
C HIS A 175 -20.96 -10.83 -1.52
N ILE A 176 -20.01 -11.73 -1.72
CA ILE A 176 -19.23 -11.78 -2.96
C ILE A 176 -20.13 -12.41 -4.03
N VAL A 177 -20.66 -11.58 -4.95
CA VAL A 177 -21.59 -12.01 -6.00
C VAL A 177 -20.90 -12.38 -7.30
N ASP A 178 -19.65 -11.94 -7.48
CA ASP A 178 -18.83 -12.25 -8.64
C ASP A 178 -17.35 -12.05 -8.30
N TYR A 179 -16.45 -12.83 -8.93
CA TYR A 179 -15.03 -12.65 -8.75
C TYR A 179 -14.23 -13.15 -9.96
N HIS A 180 -13.08 -12.52 -10.15
CA HIS A 180 -12.04 -13.00 -11.06
C HIS A 180 -10.74 -13.20 -10.28
N LEU A 181 -10.24 -14.43 -10.20
CA LEU A 181 -9.03 -14.76 -9.47
C LEU A 181 -7.93 -15.21 -10.43
N LYS A 182 -6.73 -14.70 -10.21
CA LYS A 182 -5.52 -15.13 -10.88
C LYS A 182 -4.46 -15.43 -9.84
N THR A 183 -3.94 -16.66 -9.86
CA THR A 183 -2.78 -17.01 -9.03
C THR A 183 -1.51 -16.40 -9.58
N THR A 184 -0.69 -15.86 -8.69
CA THR A 184 0.64 -15.39 -9.02
C THR A 184 1.62 -15.79 -7.92
N ARG A 185 2.88 -15.94 -8.29
CA ARG A 185 3.95 -16.17 -7.30
C ARG A 185 4.53 -14.81 -6.93
N PHE A 186 4.78 -14.64 -5.67
CA PHE A 186 5.43 -13.46 -5.11
C PHE A 186 6.55 -13.94 -4.19
N SER A 187 7.78 -13.60 -4.52
CA SER A 187 8.93 -13.95 -3.70
C SER A 187 9.32 -12.76 -2.83
N LEU A 188 9.41 -12.99 -1.52
CA LEU A 188 9.96 -12.03 -0.58
C LEU A 188 11.31 -12.57 -0.11
N LYS A 189 12.36 -11.78 -0.19
CA LYS A 189 13.72 -12.08 0.30
C LYS A 189 14.36 -13.34 -0.31
N GLY A 190 14.00 -13.71 -1.54
CA GLY A 190 14.65 -14.83 -2.22
C GLY A 190 14.39 -16.21 -1.63
N ILE A 191 13.27 -16.37 -0.88
CA ILE A 191 12.77 -17.67 -0.41
C ILE A 191 11.82 -18.25 -1.44
#